data_a909fd60467d3d194ffb89c99582fbbf
#
_entry.id   a909fd60467d3d194ffb89c99582fbbf
#
_cell.length_a   1.000
_cell.length_b   1.000
_cell.length_c   1.000
_cell.angle_alpha   90.00
_cell.angle_beta   90.00
_cell.angle_gamma   90.00
#
_symmetry.space_group_name_H-M   'P 1'
#
loop_
_entity.id
_entity.type
_entity.pdbx_description
1 polymer ?
#
loop_
_entity_poly.entity_id
_entity_poly.type
_entity_poly.pdbx_seq_one_letter_code
_entity_poly.pdbx_strand_id
1 'polypeptide(L)'
;EVEKYIYKNRKYFCGISLLPISGDKDYPQAPFTTVYLPSEQVGHYGDACLFVSGLIEVALTLWEDNLWAACDSLLGVGEKIKGNGKKAWADRCKKFAGKYFEGDLRKLTYCMKDVYNWKEWVDMNREYTDVDFTNVIEETNNVQPEQELACAGGKCEI
;
A
#
# COMPACT_ATOMS: atom_id res chain seq x y z
N GLU A 1 4.84 -27.21 -4.96
CA GLU A 1 3.45 -27.70 -5.09
C GLU A 1 2.63 -26.84 -6.04
N VAL A 2 2.67 -25.51 -5.92
CA VAL A 2 1.96 -24.55 -6.78
C VAL A 2 2.34 -24.72 -8.25
N GLU A 3 3.64 -24.82 -8.56
CA GLU A 3 4.14 -25.03 -9.92
C GLU A 3 3.57 -26.30 -10.57
N LYS A 4 3.54 -27.41 -9.82
CA LYS A 4 2.95 -28.67 -10.30
C LYS A 4 1.46 -28.56 -10.55
N TYR A 5 0.75 -27.82 -9.68
CA TYR A 5 -0.68 -27.57 -9.84
C TYR A 5 -0.95 -26.77 -11.11
N ILE A 6 -0.22 -25.67 -11.31
CA ILE A 6 -0.33 -24.82 -12.48
C ILE A 6 -0.06 -25.61 -13.76
N TYR A 7 1.05 -26.37 -13.80
CA TYR A 7 1.40 -27.16 -14.98
C TYR A 7 0.36 -28.22 -15.30
N LYS A 8 -0.17 -28.93 -14.29
CA LYS A 8 -1.21 -29.94 -14.47
C LYS A 8 -2.50 -29.34 -15.04
N ASN A 9 -2.85 -28.11 -14.65
CA ASN A 9 -4.11 -27.46 -15.01
C ASN A 9 -3.94 -26.39 -16.10
N ARG A 10 -2.77 -26.32 -16.76
CA ARG A 10 -2.42 -25.24 -17.71
C ARG A 10 -3.45 -24.96 -18.81
N LYS A 11 -4.23 -25.96 -19.21
CA LYS A 11 -5.27 -25.81 -20.23
C LYS A 11 -6.49 -24.98 -19.78
N TYR A 12 -6.60 -24.68 -18.49
CA TYR A 12 -7.70 -23.90 -17.92
C TYR A 12 -7.31 -22.45 -17.65
N PHE A 13 -6.04 -22.08 -17.87
CA PHE A 13 -5.53 -20.73 -17.57
C PHE A 13 -5.14 -20.01 -18.85
N CYS A 14 -5.65 -18.78 -19.01
CA CYS A 14 -5.21 -17.85 -20.08
C CYS A 14 -3.94 -17.10 -19.65
N GLY A 15 -3.75 -16.90 -18.36
CA GLY A 15 -2.60 -16.26 -17.74
C GLY A 15 -2.63 -16.46 -16.23
N ILE A 16 -1.47 -16.39 -15.59
CA ILE A 16 -1.34 -16.53 -14.14
C ILE A 16 -0.39 -15.46 -13.64
N SER A 17 -0.83 -14.72 -12.64
CA SER A 17 0.01 -13.82 -11.87
C SER A 17 0.20 -14.37 -10.47
N LEU A 18 1.45 -14.52 -10.05
CA LEU A 18 1.81 -14.95 -8.70
C LEU A 18 2.24 -13.73 -7.91
N LEU A 19 1.47 -13.37 -6.90
CA LEU A 19 1.81 -12.31 -5.97
C LEU A 19 2.27 -12.93 -4.65
N PRO A 20 3.46 -12.59 -4.15
CA PRO A 20 3.92 -13.08 -2.86
C PRO A 20 3.12 -12.43 -1.73
N ILE A 21 2.62 -13.24 -0.79
CA ILE A 21 1.83 -12.75 0.36
C ILE A 21 2.64 -11.77 1.23
N SER A 22 3.95 -11.96 1.30
CA SER A 22 4.83 -11.16 2.16
C SER A 22 5.18 -9.77 1.62
N GLY A 23 4.81 -9.44 0.38
CA GLY A 23 5.16 -8.18 -0.27
C GLY A 23 3.98 -7.27 -0.59
N ASP A 24 2.75 -7.69 -0.29
CA ASP A 24 1.54 -7.01 -0.76
C ASP A 24 1.42 -5.57 -0.23
N LYS A 25 1.91 -5.30 0.98
CA LYS A 25 1.92 -3.94 1.57
C LYS A 25 2.95 -3.00 0.94
N ASP A 26 4.01 -3.55 0.37
CA ASP A 26 5.12 -2.80 -0.20
C ASP A 26 5.06 -2.73 -1.73
N TYR A 27 4.03 -3.33 -2.35
CA TYR A 27 3.85 -3.33 -3.79
C TYR A 27 3.09 -2.05 -4.23
N PRO A 28 3.74 -1.11 -4.93
CA PRO A 28 3.14 0.20 -5.23
C PRO A 28 1.89 0.13 -6.12
N GLN A 29 1.68 -0.98 -6.80
CA GLN A 29 0.52 -1.22 -7.69
C GLN A 29 -0.47 -2.22 -7.11
N ALA A 30 -0.35 -2.56 -5.82
CA ALA A 30 -1.33 -3.42 -5.17
C ALA A 30 -2.71 -2.75 -5.26
N PRO A 31 -3.74 -3.46 -5.79
CA PRO A 31 -5.06 -2.86 -5.97
C PRO A 31 -5.75 -2.53 -4.63
N PHE A 32 -5.29 -3.14 -3.54
CA PHE A 32 -5.85 -2.93 -2.21
C PHE A 32 -4.74 -2.86 -1.16
N THR A 33 -4.85 -1.86 -0.31
CA THR A 33 -4.03 -1.73 0.89
C THR A 33 -4.92 -1.94 2.11
N THR A 34 -4.51 -2.81 3.03
CA THR A 34 -5.23 -2.98 4.28
C THR A 34 -5.06 -1.74 5.14
N VAL A 35 -6.17 -1.14 5.56
CA VAL A 35 -6.19 -0.02 6.48
C VAL A 35 -6.67 -0.53 7.84
N TYR A 36 -5.78 -0.51 8.83
CA TYR A 36 -6.11 -0.94 10.19
C TYR A 36 -6.70 0.21 10.99
N LEU A 37 -7.77 -0.06 11.73
CA LEU A 37 -8.32 0.88 12.69
C LEU A 37 -7.30 1.20 13.81
N PRO A 38 -7.37 2.37 14.46
CA PRO A 38 -6.45 2.70 15.56
C PRO A 38 -6.41 1.66 16.68
N SER A 39 -7.54 1.03 17.00
CA SER A 39 -7.61 -0.05 17.99
C SER A 39 -6.84 -1.31 17.56
N GLU A 40 -6.88 -1.63 16.26
CA GLU A 40 -6.13 -2.75 15.70
C GLU A 40 -4.63 -2.43 15.65
N GLN A 41 -4.26 -1.17 15.33
CA GLN A 41 -2.87 -0.71 15.37
C GLN A 41 -2.29 -0.82 16.78
N VAL A 42 -3.06 -0.44 17.81
CA VAL A 42 -2.64 -0.65 19.21
C VAL A 42 -2.46 -2.15 19.52
N GLY A 43 -3.35 -3.01 19.00
CA GLY A 43 -3.22 -4.47 19.12
C GLY A 43 -1.94 -5.01 18.50
N HIS A 44 -1.54 -4.50 17.34
CA HIS A 44 -0.34 -4.94 16.59
C HIS A 44 0.97 -4.37 17.12
N TYR A 45 0.96 -3.10 17.53
CA TYR A 45 2.16 -2.31 17.80
C TYR A 45 2.25 -1.81 19.23
N GLY A 46 1.21 -2.04 20.04
CA GLY A 46 1.11 -1.45 21.38
C GLY A 46 0.98 0.07 21.31
N ASP A 47 1.27 0.74 22.43
CA ASP A 47 1.17 2.21 22.53
C ASP A 47 2.16 2.96 21.61
N ALA A 48 3.09 2.25 20.99
CA ALA A 48 4.06 2.86 20.07
C ALA A 48 3.40 3.57 18.89
N CYS A 49 2.29 3.02 18.37
CA CYS A 49 1.55 3.62 17.24
C CYS A 49 1.01 5.02 17.56
N LEU A 50 0.77 5.34 18.83
CA LEU A 50 0.28 6.66 19.24
C LEU A 50 1.37 7.76 19.16
N PHE A 51 2.63 7.37 19.08
CA PHE A 51 3.77 8.29 19.16
C PHE A 51 4.57 8.38 17.85
N VAL A 52 4.23 7.61 16.81
CA VAL A 52 5.01 7.61 15.55
C VAL A 52 4.71 8.80 14.63
N SER A 53 3.61 9.54 14.84
CA SER A 53 3.20 10.66 13.97
C SER A 53 4.32 11.67 13.74
N GLY A 54 5.05 12.05 14.80
CA GLY A 54 6.18 12.97 14.66
C GLY A 54 7.36 12.42 13.83
N LEU A 55 7.56 11.10 13.78
CA LEU A 55 8.55 10.49 12.88
C LEU A 55 8.06 10.50 11.44
N ILE A 56 6.76 10.27 11.22
CA ILE A 56 6.12 10.30 9.91
C ILE A 56 6.20 11.71 9.32
N GLU A 57 5.80 12.75 10.05
CA GLU A 57 5.83 14.14 9.58
C GLU A 57 7.22 14.60 9.16
N VAL A 58 8.24 14.26 9.94
CA VAL A 58 9.63 14.57 9.58
C VAL A 58 10.07 13.78 8.35
N ALA A 59 9.65 12.51 8.21
CA ALA A 59 9.94 11.71 7.04
C ALA A 59 9.32 12.31 5.78
N LEU A 60 8.04 12.67 5.80
CA LEU A 60 7.33 13.31 4.69
C LEU A 60 8.04 14.60 4.25
N THR A 61 8.41 15.46 5.19
CA THR A 61 9.17 16.69 4.88
C THR A 61 10.53 16.40 4.21
N LEU A 62 11.26 15.37 4.66
CA LEU A 62 12.61 15.08 4.17
C LEU A 62 12.62 14.27 2.86
N TRP A 63 11.56 13.55 2.53
CA TRP A 63 11.42 12.72 1.33
C TRP A 63 10.26 13.15 0.43
N GLU A 64 9.86 14.44 0.49
CA GLU A 64 8.88 15.04 -0.42
C GLU A 64 7.59 14.19 -0.48
N ASP A 65 6.97 14.00 0.69
CA ASP A 65 5.75 13.22 0.90
C ASP A 65 5.84 11.71 0.57
N ASN A 66 7.05 11.18 0.40
CA ASN A 66 7.27 9.77 0.14
C ASN A 66 7.74 9.00 1.39
N LEU A 67 6.79 8.59 2.24
CA LEU A 67 7.08 7.82 3.45
C LEU A 67 7.72 6.45 3.14
N TRP A 68 7.33 5.82 2.01
CA TRP A 68 7.89 4.51 1.62
C TRP A 68 9.38 4.61 1.33
N ALA A 69 9.80 5.63 0.58
CA ALA A 69 11.21 5.87 0.31
C ALA A 69 12.01 6.14 1.59
N ALA A 70 11.41 6.83 2.56
CA ALA A 70 12.02 7.04 3.88
C ALA A 70 12.20 5.72 4.64
N CYS A 71 11.16 4.88 4.67
CA CYS A 71 11.18 3.56 5.31
C CYS A 71 12.21 2.63 4.65
N ASP A 72 12.25 2.58 3.32
CA ASP A 72 13.20 1.76 2.57
C ASP A 72 14.64 2.21 2.81
N SER A 73 14.88 3.53 2.83
CA SER A 73 16.18 4.10 3.17
C SER A 73 16.60 3.72 4.60
N LEU A 74 15.66 3.73 5.56
CA LEU A 74 15.90 3.34 6.94
C LEU A 74 16.30 1.86 7.06
N LEU A 75 15.67 0.99 6.26
CA LEU A 75 15.96 -0.45 6.19
C LEU A 75 17.21 -0.78 5.36
N GLY A 76 17.80 0.20 4.68
CA GLY A 76 18.97 0.00 3.82
C GLY A 76 18.66 -0.65 2.47
N VAL A 77 17.38 -0.71 2.07
CA VAL A 77 16.93 -1.27 0.79
C VAL A 77 16.83 -0.18 -0.28
N GLY A 78 16.52 1.06 0.12
CA GLY A 78 16.39 2.22 -0.75
C GLY A 78 17.68 3.03 -0.90
N GLU A 79 17.51 4.32 -1.19
CA GLU A 79 18.63 5.25 -1.32
C GLU A 79 19.42 5.38 -0.01
N LYS A 80 20.74 5.52 -0.12
CA LYS A 80 21.59 5.78 1.04
C LYS A 80 21.18 7.09 1.71
N ILE A 81 21.01 7.05 3.02
CA ILE A 81 20.69 8.23 3.82
C ILE A 81 21.84 9.25 3.74
N LYS A 82 21.59 10.37 3.06
CA LYS A 82 22.54 11.48 2.91
C LYS A 82 21.96 12.75 3.52
N GLY A 83 22.83 13.60 4.03
CA GLY A 83 22.43 14.85 4.68
C GLY A 83 22.14 14.71 6.17
N ASN A 84 22.36 15.80 6.90
CA ASN A 84 22.29 15.79 8.37
C ASN A 84 20.84 15.57 8.87
N GLY A 85 19.83 16.11 8.18
CA GLY A 85 18.42 15.95 8.56
C GLY A 85 17.96 14.48 8.45
N LYS A 86 18.23 13.82 7.33
CA LYS A 86 17.89 12.41 7.11
C LYS A 86 18.63 11.49 8.09
N LYS A 87 19.91 11.77 8.40
CA LYS A 87 20.67 11.02 9.40
C LYS A 87 20.09 11.19 10.80
N ALA A 88 19.78 12.43 11.20
CA ALA A 88 19.18 12.70 12.50
C ALA A 88 17.82 12.02 12.67
N TRP A 89 17.01 11.99 11.61
CA TRP A 89 15.74 11.25 11.57
C TRP A 89 15.96 9.74 11.76
N ALA A 90 16.90 9.15 11.01
CA ALA A 90 17.20 7.73 11.12
C ALA A 90 17.68 7.35 12.54
N ASP A 91 18.48 8.20 13.17
CA ASP A 91 18.93 7.98 14.55
C ASP A 91 17.77 8.08 15.57
N ARG A 92 16.80 8.98 15.33
CA ARG A 92 15.55 9.01 16.11
C ARG A 92 14.73 7.74 15.92
N CYS A 93 14.59 7.25 14.68
CA CYS A 93 13.90 5.98 14.40
C CYS A 93 14.57 4.80 15.11
N LYS A 94 15.90 4.69 15.09
CA LYS A 94 16.64 3.66 15.81
C LYS A 94 16.41 3.72 17.32
N LYS A 95 16.46 4.92 17.90
CA LYS A 95 16.17 5.12 19.35
C LYS A 95 14.73 4.75 19.68
N PHE A 96 13.78 5.12 18.83
CA PHE A 96 12.38 4.79 18.99
C PHE A 96 12.16 3.27 18.91
N ALA A 97 12.73 2.62 17.89
CA ALA A 97 12.66 1.17 17.75
C ALA A 97 13.29 0.45 18.94
N GLY A 98 14.42 0.94 19.44
CA GLY A 98 15.05 0.38 20.64
C GLY A 98 14.17 0.49 21.90
N LYS A 99 13.37 1.56 22.00
CA LYS A 99 12.48 1.78 23.16
C LYS A 99 11.21 0.94 23.10
N TYR A 100 10.59 0.79 21.91
CA TYR A 100 9.24 0.25 21.78
C TYR A 100 9.18 -1.06 21.01
N PHE A 101 10.19 -1.43 20.23
CA PHE A 101 10.21 -2.57 19.33
C PHE A 101 11.47 -3.43 19.46
N GLU A 102 12.16 -3.37 20.60
CA GLU A 102 13.37 -4.19 20.84
C GLU A 102 14.44 -4.01 19.74
N GLY A 103 14.47 -2.85 19.09
CA GLY A 103 15.39 -2.54 18.01
C GLY A 103 14.92 -2.98 16.61
N ASP A 104 13.74 -3.56 16.48
CA ASP A 104 13.18 -3.98 15.20
C ASP A 104 12.71 -2.78 14.36
N LEU A 105 13.57 -2.37 13.42
CA LEU A 105 13.26 -1.28 12.47
C LEU A 105 12.18 -1.66 11.46
N ARG A 106 12.04 -2.95 11.11
CA ARG A 106 10.97 -3.38 10.20
C ARG A 106 9.61 -3.19 10.86
N LYS A 107 9.48 -3.62 12.12
CA LYS A 107 8.25 -3.42 12.88
C LYS A 107 7.91 -1.94 13.03
N LEU A 108 8.91 -1.07 13.24
CA LEU A 108 8.71 0.39 13.23
C LEU A 108 8.21 0.90 11.86
N THR A 109 8.81 0.46 10.76
CA THR A 109 8.38 0.91 9.42
C THR A 109 6.96 0.46 9.09
N TYR A 110 6.56 -0.75 9.44
CA TYR A 110 5.16 -1.20 9.31
C TYR A 110 4.21 -0.36 10.17
N CYS A 111 4.58 -0.09 11.43
CA CYS A 111 3.79 0.78 12.29
C CYS A 111 3.60 2.18 11.67
N MET A 112 4.65 2.81 11.14
CA MET A 112 4.56 4.11 10.48
C MET A 112 3.67 4.07 9.24
N LYS A 113 3.81 3.04 8.40
CA LYS A 113 3.00 2.86 7.18
C LYS A 113 1.52 2.66 7.53
N ASP A 114 1.20 1.82 8.51
CA ASP A 114 -0.19 1.55 8.91
C ASP A 114 -0.86 2.79 9.54
N VAL A 115 -0.13 3.55 10.36
CA VAL A 115 -0.63 4.82 10.92
C VAL A 115 -0.84 5.87 9.82
N TYR A 116 0.06 5.95 8.85
CA TYR A 116 -0.06 6.86 7.72
C TYR A 116 -1.24 6.47 6.81
N ASN A 117 -1.40 5.18 6.48
CA ASN A 117 -2.51 4.68 5.67
C ASN A 117 -3.87 5.01 6.30
N TRP A 118 -3.99 4.90 7.62
CA TRP A 118 -5.20 5.30 8.32
C TRP A 118 -5.49 6.79 8.17
N LYS A 119 -4.47 7.63 8.32
CA LYS A 119 -4.63 9.08 8.13
C LYS A 119 -5.09 9.41 6.71
N GLU A 120 -4.41 8.87 5.70
CA GLU A 120 -4.78 9.06 4.29
C GLU A 120 -6.22 8.59 4.03
N TRP A 121 -6.62 7.45 4.57
CA TRP A 121 -7.97 6.94 4.43
C TRP A 121 -9.01 7.87 5.05
N VAL A 122 -8.75 8.40 6.25
CA VAL A 122 -9.63 9.37 6.92
C VAL A 122 -9.73 10.65 6.10
N ASP A 123 -8.62 11.17 5.58
CA ASP A 123 -8.60 12.40 4.79
C ASP A 123 -9.36 12.21 3.46
N MET A 124 -9.14 11.10 2.75
CA MET A 124 -9.92 10.75 1.55
C MET A 124 -11.43 10.61 1.84
N ASN A 125 -11.81 10.01 2.96
CA ASN A 125 -13.24 9.86 3.31
C ASN A 125 -13.91 11.18 3.67
N ARG A 126 -13.17 12.19 4.13
CA ARG A 126 -13.73 13.53 4.37
C ARG A 126 -14.06 14.26 3.08
N GLU A 127 -13.30 13.99 2.03
CA GLU A 127 -13.47 14.60 0.71
C GLU A 127 -14.42 13.79 -0.18
N TYR A 128 -14.74 12.55 0.23
CA TYR A 128 -15.60 11.66 -0.55
C TYR A 128 -17.04 12.17 -0.57
N THR A 129 -17.58 12.31 -1.75
CA THR A 129 -18.99 12.61 -2.00
C THR A 129 -19.60 11.42 -2.73
N ASP A 130 -20.68 10.86 -2.16
CA ASP A 130 -21.43 9.79 -2.82
C ASP A 130 -21.96 10.28 -4.16
N VAL A 131 -21.68 9.53 -5.21
CA VAL A 131 -22.24 9.78 -6.55
C VAL A 131 -23.51 8.96 -6.68
N ASP A 132 -24.65 9.64 -6.82
CA ASP A 132 -25.93 9.01 -7.12
C ASP A 132 -25.99 8.65 -8.61
N PHE A 133 -25.80 7.37 -8.90
CA PHE A 133 -25.88 6.84 -10.26
C PHE A 133 -27.31 6.53 -10.72
N THR A 134 -28.34 6.69 -9.87
CA THR A 134 -29.73 6.36 -10.23
C THR A 134 -30.30 7.29 -11.30
N ASN A 135 -29.74 8.49 -11.43
CA ASN A 135 -30.15 9.50 -12.39
C ASN A 135 -29.17 9.68 -13.55
N VAL A 136 -28.16 8.81 -13.67
CA VAL A 136 -27.25 8.85 -14.81
C VAL A 136 -27.96 8.31 -16.04
N ILE A 137 -28.27 9.19 -16.98
CA ILE A 137 -28.80 8.83 -18.28
C ILE A 137 -27.62 8.80 -19.25
N GLU A 138 -27.32 7.64 -19.77
CA GLU A 138 -26.36 7.50 -20.87
C GLU A 138 -26.96 7.99 -22.16
N GLU A 139 -26.62 9.23 -22.57
CA GLU A 139 -27.17 9.85 -23.77
C GLU A 139 -26.54 9.29 -25.08
N THR A 140 -25.34 8.74 -24.99
CA THR A 140 -24.61 8.18 -26.12
C THR A 140 -23.86 6.93 -25.74
N ASN A 141 -24.07 5.86 -26.48
CA ASN A 141 -23.25 4.66 -26.37
C ASN A 141 -21.93 4.88 -27.12
N ASN A 142 -20.83 5.07 -26.36
CA ASN A 142 -19.50 5.26 -26.93
C ASN A 142 -18.73 3.94 -27.15
N VAL A 143 -19.37 2.78 -26.95
CA VAL A 143 -18.78 1.47 -27.25
C VAL A 143 -18.66 1.32 -28.75
N GLN A 144 -17.45 1.10 -29.26
CA GLN A 144 -17.24 0.88 -30.70
C GLN A 144 -17.82 -0.47 -31.10
N PRO A 145 -18.40 -0.59 -32.34
CA PRO A 145 -19.00 -1.83 -32.81
C PRO A 145 -18.07 -3.06 -32.73
N GLU A 146 -16.77 -2.84 -32.86
CA GLU A 146 -15.75 -3.89 -32.74
C GLU A 146 -15.63 -4.43 -31.32
N GLN A 147 -15.83 -3.57 -30.32
CA GLN A 147 -15.84 -3.98 -28.90
C GLN A 147 -17.14 -4.70 -28.55
N GLU A 148 -18.27 -4.29 -29.12
CA GLU A 148 -19.54 -5.00 -28.95
C GLU A 148 -19.51 -6.40 -29.57
N LEU A 149 -18.92 -6.56 -30.76
CA LEU A 149 -18.75 -7.85 -31.41
C LEU A 149 -17.83 -8.80 -30.61
N ALA A 150 -16.79 -8.28 -29.99
CA ALA A 150 -15.89 -9.08 -29.16
C ALA A 150 -16.56 -9.61 -27.88
N CYS A 151 -17.60 -8.92 -27.37
CA CYS A 151 -18.28 -9.29 -26.13
C CYS A 151 -19.65 -9.95 -26.34
N ALA A 152 -20.29 -9.76 -27.51
CA ALA A 152 -21.68 -10.19 -27.80
C ALA A 152 -21.89 -11.71 -27.83
N GLY A 153 -20.84 -12.52 -27.86
CA GLY A 153 -20.93 -13.98 -27.91
C GLY A 153 -20.58 -14.69 -26.59
N GLY A 154 -20.23 -14.00 -25.55
CA GLY A 154 -19.71 -14.64 -24.31
C GLY A 154 -18.41 -15.44 -24.54
N LYS A 155 -17.81 -15.31 -25.72
CA LYS A 155 -16.50 -15.86 -26.07
C LYS A 155 -15.66 -14.70 -26.63
N CYS A 156 -14.57 -14.40 -25.94
CA CYS A 156 -13.51 -13.58 -26.53
C CYS A 156 -12.85 -14.41 -27.63
N GLU A 157 -13.16 -14.12 -28.88
CA GLU A 157 -12.38 -14.59 -30.02
C GLU A 157 -11.23 -13.58 -30.21
N ILE A 158 -10.04 -14.02 -29.84
CA ILE A 158 -8.76 -13.34 -30.17
C ILE A 158 -8.21 -14.02 -31.43
#